data_b013d17a5df051e58fc28084712c9252
#
_entry.id   b013d17a5df051e58fc28084712c9252
#
_cell.length_a   1.000
_cell.length_b   1.000
_cell.length_c   1.000
_cell.angle_alpha   90.00
_cell.angle_beta   90.00
_cell.angle_gamma   90.00
#
_symmetry.space_group_name_H-M   'P 1'
#
loop_
_entity.id
_entity.type
_entity.pdbx_description
1 polymer ?
#
loop_
_entity_poly.entity_id
_entity_poly.type
_entity_poly.pdbx_seq_one_letter_code
_entity_poly.pdbx_strand_id
1 'polypeptide(L)'
;MPSSVELYGNWGSKDRAQILQELTSASIVGVDTETVSLEDKSMIGLAIAPSPDYAVWFSEDSPYFHIALNILRNPAVTKVFHNCKFDFDVLEPLGIDETNYEDTEILAYTLNMPQKLYNLSAHLGKYAPFRFTELIYPKGGTMLDIYKADPNFTIQKCCVDASLTLWCWYQLKPQIIPCYYIDRDVVHILRHMEQMGVKLNQQSVNEFYTELEEQTTYMRQLIQTKGCDPNSNQQVGIALAQRGWRLPYTKSRKQLKVDEKTIQNIDDPLAQSVLLYREKAKLKSTYAEPLVGLDRVYTTYNNTRVVTGRLSSSDPFNMQNIPHYFRGVFLADTRFASLDAIQIELRVIAYLAQDKVMMAAFANGVDIHKETMDRMGITGNISDPVIARRLAKSLNFAVTYLAEEETIIESAKKEGIIITLPQATDFKARYFQTYTGIRDYVYSQREQITRYGYVTTLFGRVRKADAIRMANPHSREAVIRELFNMPVQGTAAEIIKKMMVKAASYDLRIQVHDELVYDGAYPPASLLSSGFAPFETPLELKVGASWGDMKKAPYV
;
A
#
# COMPACT_ATOMS: atom_id res chain seq x y z
N MET A 1 21.84 2.48 -40.55
CA MET A 1 20.77 2.33 -39.58
C MET A 1 20.18 0.95 -39.76
N PRO A 2 20.03 0.10 -38.72
CA PRO A 2 19.42 -1.20 -38.89
C PRO A 2 17.97 -1.00 -39.31
N SER A 3 17.50 -1.77 -40.26
CA SER A 3 16.13 -1.74 -40.73
C SER A 3 15.21 -2.37 -39.68
N SER A 4 14.84 -1.66 -38.75
CA SER A 4 13.58 -1.28 -38.10
C SER A 4 12.57 -2.31 -37.57
N VAL A 5 12.67 -3.60 -37.80
CA VAL A 5 11.94 -4.67 -37.10
C VAL A 5 12.94 -5.76 -36.76
N GLU A 6 13.20 -5.96 -35.49
CA GLU A 6 14.15 -6.97 -35.05
C GLU A 6 13.40 -8.09 -34.31
N LEU A 7 13.78 -9.30 -34.64
CA LEU A 7 13.21 -10.52 -34.08
C LEU A 7 14.14 -11.07 -33.03
N TYR A 8 13.60 -11.51 -31.91
CA TYR A 8 14.35 -12.24 -30.90
C TYR A 8 13.57 -13.43 -30.33
N GLY A 9 14.22 -14.56 -30.26
CA GLY A 9 13.65 -15.79 -29.73
C GLY A 9 13.66 -16.94 -30.73
N ASN A 10 12.88 -17.98 -30.45
CA ASN A 10 12.78 -19.16 -31.31
C ASN A 10 11.52 -19.05 -32.19
N TRP A 11 11.68 -18.53 -33.39
CA TRP A 11 10.61 -18.47 -34.40
C TRP A 11 10.64 -19.64 -35.39
N GLY A 12 11.55 -20.60 -35.20
CA GLY A 12 11.68 -21.76 -36.08
C GLY A 12 12.10 -21.43 -37.50
N SER A 13 11.44 -22.04 -38.50
CA SER A 13 11.64 -21.79 -39.91
C SER A 13 10.74 -20.72 -40.52
N LYS A 14 10.05 -19.92 -39.70
CA LYS A 14 9.11 -18.88 -40.15
C LYS A 14 9.85 -17.73 -40.83
N ASP A 15 9.30 -17.31 -41.98
CA ASP A 15 9.77 -16.09 -42.61
C ASP A 15 9.12 -14.84 -42.01
N ARG A 16 9.58 -13.66 -42.45
CA ARG A 16 9.09 -12.37 -41.93
C ARG A 16 7.59 -12.17 -42.18
N ALA A 17 7.06 -12.64 -43.30
CA ALA A 17 5.64 -12.48 -43.64
C ALA A 17 4.76 -13.33 -42.72
N GLN A 18 5.17 -14.54 -42.42
CA GLN A 18 4.52 -15.44 -41.45
C GLN A 18 4.50 -14.84 -40.05
N ILE A 19 5.61 -14.26 -39.60
CA ILE A 19 5.72 -13.61 -38.28
C ILE A 19 4.79 -12.40 -38.19
N LEU A 20 4.77 -11.55 -39.20
CA LEU A 20 3.84 -10.40 -39.25
C LEU A 20 2.38 -10.84 -39.31
N GLN A 21 2.06 -11.92 -40.01
CA GLN A 21 0.74 -12.51 -40.03
C GLN A 21 0.32 -13.02 -38.67
N GLU A 22 1.17 -13.78 -37.98
CA GLU A 22 0.90 -14.25 -36.61
C GLU A 22 0.70 -13.09 -35.64
N LEU A 23 1.55 -12.07 -35.71
CA LEU A 23 1.48 -10.89 -34.88
C LEU A 23 0.14 -10.13 -35.08
N THR A 24 -0.27 -9.91 -36.33
CA THR A 24 -1.50 -9.18 -36.65
C THR A 24 -2.79 -9.98 -36.43
N SER A 25 -2.70 -11.31 -36.41
CA SER A 25 -3.84 -12.21 -36.15
C SER A 25 -3.94 -12.66 -34.69
N ALA A 26 -2.96 -12.30 -33.84
CA ALA A 26 -2.95 -12.69 -32.44
C ALA A 26 -4.14 -12.07 -31.68
N SER A 27 -4.87 -12.88 -30.92
CA SER A 27 -5.92 -12.42 -30.00
C SER A 27 -5.40 -12.03 -28.61
N ILE A 28 -4.15 -12.40 -28.31
CA ILE A 28 -3.45 -12.09 -27.08
C ILE A 28 -1.97 -11.91 -27.38
N VAL A 29 -1.35 -10.89 -26.79
CA VAL A 29 0.07 -10.58 -26.97
C VAL A 29 0.71 -10.20 -25.64
N GLY A 30 2.00 -10.57 -25.46
CA GLY A 30 2.83 -10.01 -24.41
C GLY A 30 3.42 -8.68 -24.85
N VAL A 31 3.50 -7.71 -23.96
CA VAL A 31 4.01 -6.36 -24.28
C VAL A 31 5.03 -5.95 -23.22
N ASP A 32 6.11 -5.31 -23.67
CA ASP A 32 7.11 -4.67 -22.81
C ASP A 32 7.62 -3.40 -23.48
N THR A 33 7.92 -2.36 -22.70
CA THR A 33 8.44 -1.08 -23.21
C THR A 33 9.81 -0.77 -22.58
N GLU A 34 10.70 -0.18 -23.37
CA GLU A 34 11.98 0.34 -22.87
C GLU A 34 12.00 1.86 -23.01
N THR A 35 12.44 2.53 -21.92
CA THR A 35 12.45 3.99 -21.80
C THR A 35 13.86 4.50 -21.51
N VAL A 36 14.05 5.82 -21.66
CA VAL A 36 15.31 6.48 -21.37
C VAL A 36 15.76 6.19 -19.92
N SER A 37 14.86 6.36 -18.95
CA SER A 37 15.07 5.99 -17.54
C SER A 37 13.72 5.74 -16.85
N LEU A 38 13.74 5.43 -15.56
CA LEU A 38 12.51 5.31 -14.77
C LEU A 38 11.81 6.67 -14.57
N GLU A 39 12.56 7.76 -14.57
CA GLU A 39 12.06 9.14 -14.43
C GLU A 39 11.68 9.72 -15.79
N ASP A 40 12.55 9.54 -16.79
CA ASP A 40 12.30 9.95 -18.17
C ASP A 40 11.68 8.78 -18.93
N LYS A 41 10.36 8.78 -19.01
CA LYS A 41 9.55 7.75 -19.68
C LYS A 41 9.49 7.91 -21.21
N SER A 42 10.35 8.74 -21.80
CA SER A 42 10.49 8.81 -23.26
C SER A 42 10.86 7.42 -23.80
N MET A 43 10.06 6.90 -24.72
CA MET A 43 10.21 5.55 -25.22
C MET A 43 11.45 5.41 -26.11
N ILE A 44 12.24 4.36 -25.89
CA ILE A 44 13.29 3.92 -26.81
C ILE A 44 12.69 2.98 -27.85
N GLY A 45 11.76 2.14 -27.44
CA GLY A 45 11.02 1.21 -28.28
C GLY A 45 10.17 0.24 -27.45
N LEU A 46 9.49 -0.66 -28.13
CA LEU A 46 8.63 -1.66 -27.48
C LEU A 46 8.75 -3.03 -28.16
N ALA A 47 8.45 -4.07 -27.41
CA ALA A 47 8.38 -5.43 -27.91
C ALA A 47 6.97 -5.98 -27.80
N ILE A 48 6.51 -6.69 -28.84
CA ILE A 48 5.24 -7.42 -28.84
C ILE A 48 5.52 -8.90 -29.11
N ALA A 49 5.10 -9.76 -28.19
CA ALA A 49 5.21 -11.21 -28.28
C ALA A 49 3.87 -11.83 -28.69
N PRO A 50 3.71 -12.35 -29.90
CA PRO A 50 2.53 -13.13 -30.29
C PRO A 50 2.60 -14.56 -29.75
N SER A 51 3.74 -14.98 -29.25
CA SER A 51 4.05 -16.31 -28.72
C SER A 51 4.97 -16.23 -27.51
N PRO A 52 4.92 -17.18 -26.56
CA PRO A 52 5.89 -17.29 -25.48
C PRO A 52 7.34 -17.57 -25.92
N ASP A 53 7.55 -17.87 -27.19
CA ASP A 53 8.85 -18.31 -27.73
C ASP A 53 9.62 -17.19 -28.42
N TYR A 54 8.94 -16.14 -28.86
CA TYR A 54 9.57 -15.02 -29.55
C TYR A 54 8.76 -13.73 -29.43
N ALA A 55 9.44 -12.61 -29.64
CA ALA A 55 8.84 -11.28 -29.74
C ALA A 55 9.43 -10.47 -30.89
N VAL A 56 8.74 -9.43 -31.26
CA VAL A 56 9.09 -8.47 -32.31
C VAL A 56 9.31 -7.12 -31.67
N TRP A 57 10.49 -6.53 -31.89
CA TRP A 57 10.84 -5.19 -31.44
C TRP A 57 10.43 -4.14 -32.48
N PHE A 58 9.96 -3.01 -32.01
CA PHE A 58 9.60 -1.81 -32.78
C PHE A 58 10.23 -0.58 -32.15
N SER A 59 11.00 0.19 -32.93
CA SER A 59 11.39 1.56 -32.60
C SER A 59 10.40 2.53 -33.24
N GLU A 60 10.28 3.75 -32.72
CA GLU A 60 9.40 4.79 -33.29
C GLU A 60 9.73 5.13 -34.73
N ASP A 61 11.02 5.07 -35.11
CA ASP A 61 11.50 5.31 -36.48
C ASP A 61 11.19 4.14 -37.44
N SER A 62 10.65 3.03 -36.94
CA SER A 62 10.34 1.86 -37.73
C SER A 62 9.19 2.15 -38.72
N PRO A 63 9.34 1.83 -40.00
CA PRO A 63 8.22 1.89 -40.96
C PRO A 63 7.07 0.93 -40.59
N TYR A 64 7.30 -0.02 -39.70
CA TYR A 64 6.32 -0.99 -39.20
C TYR A 64 5.75 -0.60 -37.83
N PHE A 65 6.14 0.54 -37.26
CA PHE A 65 5.65 0.98 -35.96
C PHE A 65 4.12 1.11 -35.89
N HIS A 66 3.51 1.51 -37.03
CA HIS A 66 2.05 1.56 -37.16
C HIS A 66 1.36 0.20 -36.93
N ILE A 67 2.03 -0.93 -37.17
CA ILE A 67 1.49 -2.28 -36.89
C ILE A 67 1.40 -2.47 -35.38
N ALA A 68 2.47 -2.11 -34.65
CA ALA A 68 2.46 -2.16 -33.18
C ALA A 68 1.32 -1.30 -32.60
N LEU A 69 1.18 -0.05 -33.06
CA LEU A 69 0.11 0.84 -32.62
C LEU A 69 -1.28 0.28 -32.90
N ASN A 70 -1.49 -0.33 -34.10
CA ASN A 70 -2.77 -0.94 -34.46
C ASN A 70 -3.12 -2.13 -33.54
N ILE A 71 -2.14 -2.95 -33.17
CA ILE A 71 -2.34 -4.07 -32.24
C ILE A 71 -2.70 -3.54 -30.84
N LEU A 72 -1.94 -2.56 -30.34
CA LEU A 72 -2.15 -1.99 -29.02
C LEU A 72 -3.49 -1.26 -28.89
N ARG A 73 -3.92 -0.56 -29.94
CA ARG A 73 -5.23 0.12 -30.00
C ARG A 73 -6.42 -0.81 -30.24
N ASN A 74 -6.17 -2.05 -30.65
CA ASN A 74 -7.26 -2.97 -30.96
C ASN A 74 -7.89 -3.52 -29.66
N PRO A 75 -9.14 -3.18 -29.34
CA PRO A 75 -9.80 -3.67 -28.13
C PRO A 75 -10.12 -5.18 -28.17
N ALA A 76 -10.06 -5.82 -29.33
CA ALA A 76 -10.24 -7.27 -29.47
C ALA A 76 -8.97 -8.06 -29.10
N VAL A 77 -7.81 -7.40 -29.03
CA VAL A 77 -6.54 -8.01 -28.65
C VAL A 77 -6.30 -7.79 -27.16
N THR A 78 -6.07 -8.87 -26.41
CA THR A 78 -5.65 -8.78 -25.00
C THR A 78 -4.15 -8.49 -24.92
N LYS A 79 -3.77 -7.40 -24.29
CA LYS A 79 -2.39 -7.02 -24.03
C LYS A 79 -1.98 -7.48 -22.65
N VAL A 80 -0.95 -8.30 -22.55
CA VAL A 80 -0.42 -8.81 -21.26
C VAL A 80 0.85 -8.06 -20.93
N PHE A 81 0.87 -7.42 -19.78
CA PHE A 81 1.99 -6.66 -19.23
C PHE A 81 2.57 -7.32 -17.97
N HIS A 82 3.71 -6.82 -17.54
CA HIS A 82 4.27 -7.08 -16.21
C HIS A 82 4.55 -5.73 -15.53
N ASN A 83 3.65 -5.25 -14.65
CA ASN A 83 3.59 -3.90 -14.10
C ASN A 83 3.07 -2.87 -15.12
N CYS A 84 1.90 -3.15 -15.69
CA CYS A 84 1.24 -2.36 -16.74
C CYS A 84 1.13 -0.86 -16.43
N LYS A 85 1.11 -0.46 -15.15
CA LYS A 85 1.03 0.94 -14.75
C LYS A 85 2.18 1.78 -15.31
N PHE A 86 3.38 1.21 -15.38
CA PHE A 86 4.54 1.85 -16.00
C PHE A 86 4.37 1.98 -17.51
N ASP A 87 4.02 0.89 -18.18
CA ASP A 87 3.88 0.87 -19.64
C ASP A 87 2.76 1.80 -20.12
N PHE A 88 1.67 1.93 -19.37
CA PHE A 88 0.59 2.86 -19.71
C PHE A 88 1.03 4.32 -19.71
N ASP A 89 1.93 4.72 -18.81
CA ASP A 89 2.49 6.08 -18.82
C ASP A 89 3.36 6.33 -20.07
N VAL A 90 4.02 5.27 -20.57
CA VAL A 90 4.83 5.32 -21.80
C VAL A 90 3.96 5.35 -23.04
N LEU A 91 2.85 4.62 -23.04
CA LEU A 91 1.97 4.44 -24.20
C LEU A 91 0.88 5.52 -24.34
N GLU A 92 0.53 6.21 -23.27
CA GLU A 92 -0.49 7.28 -23.25
C GLU A 92 -0.21 8.41 -24.27
N PRO A 93 1.03 8.95 -24.40
CA PRO A 93 1.34 9.97 -25.41
C PRO A 93 1.11 9.51 -26.85
N LEU A 94 1.08 8.19 -27.08
CA LEU A 94 0.81 7.57 -28.39
C LEU A 94 -0.69 7.37 -28.65
N GLY A 95 -1.56 7.80 -27.74
CA GLY A 95 -3.02 7.64 -27.83
C GLY A 95 -3.45 6.17 -27.70
N ILE A 96 -2.75 5.41 -26.88
CA ILE A 96 -3.09 4.03 -26.52
C ILE A 96 -3.73 4.07 -25.13
N ASP A 97 -4.97 3.63 -25.07
CA ASP A 97 -5.73 3.58 -23.84
C ASP A 97 -5.61 2.23 -23.11
N GLU A 98 -6.08 2.19 -21.87
CA GLU A 98 -6.03 1.05 -20.96
C GLU A 98 -7.17 0.04 -21.23
N THR A 99 -7.33 -0.38 -22.50
CA THR A 99 -8.40 -1.30 -22.87
C THR A 99 -7.90 -2.73 -23.05
N ASN A 100 -8.67 -3.69 -22.57
CA ASN A 100 -8.46 -5.13 -22.71
C ASN A 100 -7.01 -5.56 -22.38
N TYR A 101 -6.61 -5.37 -21.13
CA TYR A 101 -5.27 -5.72 -20.66
C TYR A 101 -5.30 -6.70 -19.48
N GLU A 102 -4.17 -7.36 -19.27
CA GLU A 102 -3.90 -8.25 -18.14
C GLU A 102 -2.50 -7.97 -17.59
N ASP A 103 -2.27 -8.29 -16.32
CA ASP A 103 -0.99 -7.99 -15.64
C ASP A 103 -0.49 -9.19 -14.83
N THR A 104 0.72 -9.65 -15.14
CA THR A 104 1.32 -10.82 -14.49
C THR A 104 1.94 -10.50 -13.13
N GLU A 105 2.38 -9.26 -12.85
CA GLU A 105 2.85 -8.85 -11.53
C GLU A 105 1.69 -8.83 -10.53
N ILE A 106 0.57 -8.20 -10.92
CA ILE A 106 -0.64 -8.14 -10.09
C ILE A 106 -1.16 -9.55 -9.80
N LEU A 107 -1.18 -10.43 -10.81
CA LEU A 107 -1.63 -11.81 -10.62
C LEU A 107 -0.69 -12.59 -9.69
N ALA A 108 0.62 -12.48 -9.88
CA ALA A 108 1.61 -13.08 -8.99
C ALA A 108 1.49 -12.58 -7.54
N TYR A 109 1.26 -11.28 -7.37
CA TYR A 109 1.03 -10.69 -6.06
C TYR A 109 -0.22 -11.26 -5.37
N THR A 110 -1.35 -11.39 -6.07
CA THR A 110 -2.58 -11.94 -5.49
C THR A 110 -2.44 -13.41 -5.09
N LEU A 111 -1.60 -14.16 -5.80
CA LEU A 111 -1.28 -15.56 -5.53
C LEU A 111 -0.14 -15.75 -4.51
N ASN A 112 0.40 -14.67 -3.97
CA ASN A 112 1.55 -14.68 -3.06
C ASN A 112 2.79 -15.38 -3.67
N MET A 113 3.11 -15.03 -4.90
CA MET A 113 4.27 -15.48 -5.67
C MET A 113 5.32 -14.37 -5.82
N PRO A 114 6.54 -14.68 -6.28
CA PRO A 114 7.53 -13.65 -6.61
C PRO A 114 6.99 -12.67 -7.65
N GLN A 115 7.18 -11.36 -7.43
CA GLN A 115 6.61 -10.32 -8.28
C GLN A 115 7.55 -9.86 -9.40
N LYS A 116 8.88 -9.93 -9.21
CA LYS A 116 9.83 -9.58 -10.27
C LYS A 116 9.77 -10.61 -11.39
N LEU A 117 9.67 -10.19 -12.65
CA LEU A 117 9.44 -11.03 -13.83
C LEU A 117 10.38 -12.25 -13.88
N TYR A 118 11.68 -12.05 -13.72
CA TYR A 118 12.66 -13.16 -13.79
C TYR A 118 12.57 -14.12 -12.61
N ASN A 119 12.23 -13.61 -11.42
CA ASN A 119 12.00 -14.46 -10.25
C ASN A 119 10.71 -15.26 -10.39
N LEU A 120 9.67 -14.63 -10.95
CA LEU A 120 8.38 -15.27 -11.24
C LEU A 120 8.56 -16.37 -12.28
N SER A 121 9.20 -16.07 -13.41
CA SER A 121 9.42 -17.04 -14.48
C SER A 121 10.27 -18.22 -14.00
N ALA A 122 11.33 -17.98 -13.22
CA ALA A 122 12.15 -19.01 -12.61
C ALA A 122 11.36 -19.88 -11.62
N HIS A 123 10.49 -19.25 -10.79
CA HIS A 123 9.61 -19.96 -9.87
C HIS A 123 8.63 -20.88 -10.62
N LEU A 124 8.19 -20.47 -11.79
CA LEU A 124 7.29 -21.24 -12.66
C LEU A 124 8.04 -22.25 -13.56
N GLY A 125 9.37 -22.27 -13.57
CA GLY A 125 10.21 -23.25 -14.27
C GLY A 125 10.83 -22.78 -15.60
N LYS A 126 10.76 -21.48 -15.94
CA LYS A 126 11.41 -20.91 -17.13
C LYS A 126 12.41 -19.82 -16.72
N TYR A 127 13.67 -20.02 -17.06
CA TYR A 127 14.76 -19.12 -16.67
C TYR A 127 15.09 -18.13 -17.79
N ALA A 128 15.19 -16.85 -17.42
CA ALA A 128 15.72 -15.82 -18.31
C ALA A 128 17.24 -16.02 -18.52
N PRO A 129 17.82 -15.59 -19.65
CA PRO A 129 19.26 -15.53 -19.83
C PRO A 129 19.94 -14.73 -18.73
N PHE A 130 21.02 -15.28 -18.14
CA PHE A 130 21.72 -14.69 -16.98
C PHE A 130 22.13 -13.22 -17.20
N ARG A 131 22.57 -12.86 -18.42
CA ARG A 131 22.97 -11.50 -18.78
C ARG A 131 21.88 -10.44 -18.59
N PHE A 132 20.60 -10.82 -18.57
CA PHE A 132 19.49 -9.90 -18.36
C PHE A 132 19.07 -9.81 -16.88
N THR A 133 19.38 -10.85 -16.08
CA THR A 133 19.02 -10.89 -14.65
C THR A 133 19.95 -10.04 -13.78
N GLU A 134 21.16 -9.75 -14.26
CA GLU A 134 22.19 -8.94 -13.58
C GLU A 134 22.55 -7.70 -14.40
N LEU A 135 21.52 -6.90 -14.74
CA LEU A 135 21.74 -5.65 -15.45
C LEU A 135 22.49 -4.65 -14.53
N ILE A 136 23.72 -4.35 -14.88
CA ILE A 136 24.55 -3.37 -14.19
C ILE A 136 24.53 -2.07 -14.99
N TYR A 137 23.81 -1.07 -14.48
CA TYR A 137 23.88 0.28 -15.05
C TYR A 137 25.28 0.87 -14.80
N PRO A 138 25.85 1.59 -15.78
CA PRO A 138 26.98 2.48 -15.51
C PRO A 138 26.63 3.42 -14.36
N LYS A 139 27.57 3.80 -13.52
CA LYS A 139 27.30 4.69 -12.38
C LYS A 139 26.66 6.00 -12.88
N GLY A 140 25.39 6.23 -12.52
CA GLY A 140 24.59 7.35 -13.02
C GLY A 140 24.12 7.22 -14.47
N GLY A 141 24.27 6.04 -15.09
CA GLY A 141 23.82 5.76 -16.46
C GLY A 141 22.35 5.37 -16.54
N THR A 142 21.79 5.53 -17.72
CA THR A 142 20.38 5.29 -18.07
C THR A 142 20.27 4.08 -19.01
N MET A 143 19.04 3.61 -19.26
CA MET A 143 18.80 2.58 -20.30
C MET A 143 19.18 3.09 -21.69
N LEU A 144 19.01 4.39 -21.96
CA LEU A 144 19.45 4.99 -23.21
C LEU A 144 20.97 4.89 -23.42
N ASP A 145 21.76 4.99 -22.35
CA ASP A 145 23.22 4.81 -22.44
C ASP A 145 23.57 3.38 -22.79
N ILE A 146 22.86 2.40 -22.23
CA ILE A 146 23.01 0.99 -22.57
C ILE A 146 22.60 0.75 -24.03
N TYR A 147 21.47 1.30 -24.44
CA TYR A 147 20.98 1.18 -25.82
C TYR A 147 21.97 1.78 -26.83
N LYS A 148 22.56 2.94 -26.54
CA LYS A 148 23.58 3.55 -27.40
C LYS A 148 24.86 2.74 -27.49
N ALA A 149 25.26 2.06 -26.40
CA ALA A 149 26.45 1.23 -26.35
C ALA A 149 26.25 -0.15 -27.01
N ASP A 150 25.11 -0.78 -26.76
CA ASP A 150 24.72 -2.07 -27.34
C ASP A 150 23.21 -2.13 -27.59
N PRO A 151 22.74 -1.65 -28.75
CA PRO A 151 21.32 -1.69 -29.10
C PRO A 151 20.75 -3.12 -29.06
N ASN A 152 21.53 -4.11 -29.50
CA ASN A 152 21.07 -5.50 -29.53
C ASN A 152 20.80 -6.06 -28.13
N PHE A 153 21.54 -5.64 -27.12
CA PHE A 153 21.27 -6.04 -25.75
C PHE A 153 19.89 -5.56 -25.27
N THR A 154 19.59 -4.27 -25.44
CA THR A 154 18.30 -3.68 -25.03
C THR A 154 17.13 -4.28 -25.79
N ILE A 155 17.25 -4.43 -27.11
CA ILE A 155 16.24 -5.06 -27.97
C ILE A 155 15.95 -6.49 -27.52
N GLN A 156 17.00 -7.28 -27.31
CA GLN A 156 16.86 -8.66 -26.88
C GLN A 156 16.26 -8.78 -25.48
N LYS A 157 16.66 -7.90 -24.56
CA LYS A 157 16.08 -7.85 -23.22
C LYS A 157 14.57 -7.59 -23.28
N CYS A 158 14.14 -6.54 -23.95
CA CYS A 158 12.72 -6.19 -24.11
C CYS A 158 11.92 -7.33 -24.76
N CYS A 159 12.45 -7.96 -25.82
CA CYS A 159 11.81 -9.11 -26.45
C CYS A 159 11.69 -10.33 -25.51
N VAL A 160 12.72 -10.57 -24.67
CA VAL A 160 12.66 -11.62 -23.65
C VAL A 160 11.61 -11.29 -22.61
N ASP A 161 11.54 -10.04 -22.16
CA ASP A 161 10.60 -9.62 -21.14
C ASP A 161 9.15 -9.74 -21.65
N ALA A 162 8.84 -9.29 -22.85
CA ALA A 162 7.52 -9.48 -23.47
C ALA A 162 7.14 -10.96 -23.63
N SER A 163 8.09 -11.82 -24.09
CA SER A 163 7.85 -13.26 -24.26
C SER A 163 7.64 -13.98 -22.93
N LEU A 164 8.46 -13.66 -21.90
CA LEU A 164 8.33 -14.22 -20.56
C LEU A 164 7.03 -13.75 -19.89
N THR A 165 6.63 -12.51 -20.10
CA THR A 165 5.37 -11.97 -19.61
C THR A 165 4.19 -12.78 -20.15
N LEU A 166 4.15 -13.03 -21.46
CA LEU A 166 3.11 -13.86 -22.07
C LEU A 166 3.17 -15.31 -21.58
N TRP A 167 4.37 -15.87 -21.42
CA TRP A 167 4.56 -17.21 -20.89
C TRP A 167 4.05 -17.32 -19.44
N CYS A 168 4.43 -16.39 -18.57
CA CYS A 168 3.97 -16.33 -17.19
C CYS A 168 2.44 -16.24 -17.13
N TRP A 169 1.83 -15.42 -18.00
CA TRP A 169 0.38 -15.32 -18.09
C TRP A 169 -0.28 -16.68 -18.33
N TYR A 170 0.19 -17.44 -19.31
CA TYR A 170 -0.38 -18.76 -19.59
C TYR A 170 -0.24 -19.75 -18.43
N GLN A 171 0.82 -19.65 -17.63
CA GLN A 171 0.99 -20.47 -16.43
C GLN A 171 0.07 -20.04 -15.28
N LEU A 172 -0.17 -18.74 -15.12
CA LEU A 172 -0.91 -18.17 -14.00
C LEU A 172 -2.42 -18.06 -14.27
N LYS A 173 -2.83 -17.81 -15.52
CA LYS A 173 -4.24 -17.64 -15.92
C LYS A 173 -5.19 -18.68 -15.33
N PRO A 174 -4.88 -19.99 -15.27
CA PRO A 174 -5.77 -20.99 -14.66
C PRO A 174 -5.98 -20.81 -13.15
N GLN A 175 -5.17 -20.00 -12.49
CA GLN A 175 -5.19 -19.76 -11.05
C GLN A 175 -5.83 -18.40 -10.68
N ILE A 176 -6.44 -17.70 -11.63
CA ILE A 176 -7.06 -16.40 -11.39
C ILE A 176 -8.14 -16.50 -10.30
N ILE A 177 -8.08 -15.58 -9.35
CA ILE A 177 -9.03 -15.43 -8.24
C ILE A 177 -9.67 -14.04 -8.28
N PRO A 178 -10.87 -13.85 -7.69
CA PRO A 178 -11.63 -12.60 -7.83
C PRO A 178 -10.87 -11.32 -7.46
N CYS A 179 -10.00 -11.37 -6.45
CA CYS A 179 -9.22 -10.19 -6.03
C CYS A 179 -8.22 -9.71 -7.08
N TYR A 180 -7.83 -10.54 -8.05
CA TYR A 180 -7.00 -10.12 -9.17
C TYR A 180 -7.65 -9.00 -9.97
N TYR A 181 -8.90 -9.17 -10.34
CA TYR A 181 -9.63 -8.15 -11.10
C TYR A 181 -9.81 -6.86 -10.30
N ILE A 182 -9.98 -6.96 -8.97
CA ILE A 182 -10.06 -5.78 -8.09
C ILE A 182 -8.74 -4.98 -8.17
N ASP A 183 -7.60 -5.64 -8.07
CA ASP A 183 -6.29 -4.98 -8.12
C ASP A 183 -5.93 -4.49 -9.53
N ARG A 184 -6.33 -5.23 -10.57
CA ARG A 184 -6.11 -4.83 -11.95
C ARG A 184 -6.93 -3.58 -12.29
N ASP A 185 -8.22 -3.60 -12.01
CA ASP A 185 -9.15 -2.56 -12.43
C ASP A 185 -8.93 -1.22 -11.68
N VAL A 186 -8.20 -1.22 -10.56
CA VAL A 186 -7.86 0.02 -9.84
C VAL A 186 -6.69 0.78 -10.48
N VAL A 187 -5.90 0.16 -11.37
CA VAL A 187 -4.65 0.73 -11.92
C VAL A 187 -4.88 2.09 -12.59
N HIS A 188 -5.88 2.21 -13.45
CA HIS A 188 -6.19 3.47 -14.16
C HIS A 188 -6.61 4.59 -13.20
N ILE A 189 -7.27 4.25 -12.08
CA ILE A 189 -7.64 5.23 -11.04
C ILE A 189 -6.39 5.73 -10.32
N LEU A 190 -5.47 4.82 -9.99
CA LEU A 190 -4.21 5.19 -9.35
C LEU A 190 -3.38 6.10 -10.24
N ARG A 191 -3.29 5.80 -11.55
CA ARG A 191 -2.62 6.68 -12.52
C ARG A 191 -3.27 8.05 -12.58
N HIS A 192 -4.60 8.12 -12.66
CA HIS A 192 -5.31 9.41 -12.63
C HIS A 192 -4.95 10.21 -11.37
N MET A 193 -5.00 9.59 -10.17
CA MET A 193 -4.62 10.24 -8.91
C MET A 193 -3.17 10.75 -8.92
N GLU A 194 -2.25 9.96 -9.46
CA GLU A 194 -0.83 10.29 -9.58
C GLU A 194 -0.58 11.46 -10.53
N GLN A 195 -1.28 11.50 -11.67
CA GLN A 195 -1.17 12.57 -12.67
C GLN A 195 -1.80 13.88 -12.20
N MET A 196 -2.94 13.79 -11.52
CA MET A 196 -3.64 14.98 -11.02
C MET A 196 -2.94 15.62 -9.82
N GLY A 197 -2.39 14.82 -8.92
CA GLY A 197 -1.78 15.31 -7.68
C GLY A 197 -2.72 16.16 -6.84
N VAL A 198 -2.20 16.83 -5.82
CA VAL A 198 -2.97 17.63 -4.86
C VAL A 198 -2.37 19.03 -4.73
N LYS A 199 -3.20 20.06 -4.84
CA LYS A 199 -2.81 21.46 -4.73
C LYS A 199 -2.35 21.80 -3.30
N LEU A 200 -1.38 22.69 -3.16
CA LEU A 200 -0.81 23.11 -1.88
C LEU A 200 -1.12 24.57 -1.55
N ASN A 201 -1.38 24.83 -0.28
CA ASN A 201 -1.37 26.18 0.28
C ASN A 201 0.07 26.55 0.67
N GLN A 202 0.80 27.22 -0.21
CA GLN A 202 2.20 27.57 0.04
C GLN A 202 2.39 28.50 1.24
N GLN A 203 1.43 29.36 1.53
CA GLN A 203 1.51 30.19 2.75
C GLN A 203 1.51 29.29 3.99
N SER A 204 0.55 28.36 4.10
CA SER A 204 0.48 27.43 5.24
C SER A 204 1.68 26.47 5.29
N VAL A 205 2.19 26.00 4.15
CA VAL A 205 3.42 25.17 4.10
C VAL A 205 4.61 25.94 4.69
N ASN A 206 4.81 27.21 4.26
CA ASN A 206 5.90 28.04 4.74
C ASN A 206 5.76 28.40 6.22
N GLU A 207 4.54 28.66 6.71
CA GLU A 207 4.26 28.90 8.12
C GLU A 207 4.64 27.67 8.97
N PHE A 208 4.19 26.46 8.59
CA PHE A 208 4.58 25.22 9.27
C PHE A 208 6.09 24.96 9.21
N TYR A 209 6.70 25.14 8.05
CA TYR A 209 8.14 24.95 7.91
C TYR A 209 8.93 25.89 8.83
N THR A 210 8.61 27.18 8.82
CA THR A 210 9.28 28.20 9.64
C THR A 210 9.11 27.90 11.13
N GLU A 211 7.89 27.59 11.57
CA GLU A 211 7.62 27.23 12.97
C GLU A 211 8.43 26.01 13.41
N LEU A 212 8.47 24.95 12.58
CA LEU A 212 9.22 23.72 12.89
C LEU A 212 10.74 23.97 12.85
N GLU A 213 11.23 24.82 11.96
CA GLU A 213 12.65 25.23 11.90
C GLU A 213 13.07 25.97 13.18
N GLU A 214 12.29 26.95 13.61
CA GLU A 214 12.54 27.71 14.83
C GLU A 214 12.50 26.78 16.06
N GLN A 215 11.46 25.96 16.17
CA GLN A 215 11.32 25.01 17.28
C GLN A 215 12.48 24.00 17.33
N THR A 216 12.84 23.40 16.21
CA THR A 216 13.93 22.40 16.16
C THR A 216 15.28 23.03 16.43
N THR A 217 15.54 24.23 15.93
CA THR A 217 16.78 24.97 16.18
C THR A 217 16.93 25.31 17.67
N TYR A 218 15.89 25.87 18.27
CA TYR A 218 15.86 26.19 19.70
C TYR A 218 16.06 24.96 20.58
N MET A 219 15.30 23.88 20.30
CA MET A 219 15.40 22.64 21.07
C MET A 219 16.77 21.98 20.95
N ARG A 220 17.35 21.98 19.74
CA ARG A 220 18.70 21.44 19.53
C ARG A 220 19.74 22.17 20.36
N GLN A 221 19.72 23.52 20.35
CA GLN A 221 20.60 24.35 21.16
C GLN A 221 20.41 24.03 22.65
N LEU A 222 19.18 23.97 23.14
CA LEU A 222 18.86 23.64 24.52
C LEU A 222 19.39 22.26 24.94
N ILE A 223 19.26 21.24 24.08
CA ILE A 223 19.76 19.89 24.36
C ILE A 223 21.29 19.86 24.33
N GLN A 224 21.93 20.63 23.44
CA GLN A 224 23.37 20.73 23.36
C GLN A 224 23.98 21.33 24.65
N THR A 225 23.29 22.27 25.31
CA THR A 225 23.74 22.78 26.63
C THR A 225 23.73 21.71 27.71
N LYS A 226 22.97 20.59 27.50
CA LYS A 226 22.92 19.43 28.39
C LYS A 226 23.94 18.35 28.03
N GLY A 227 24.87 18.63 27.10
CA GLY A 227 26.04 17.82 26.77
C GLY A 227 25.84 16.77 25.65
N CYS A 228 24.79 16.86 24.82
CA CYS A 228 24.64 15.95 23.69
C CYS A 228 23.94 16.60 22.48
N ASP A 229 24.25 16.13 21.26
CA ASP A 229 23.46 16.43 20.07
C ASP A 229 22.29 15.42 19.95
N PRO A 230 21.02 15.88 19.89
CA PRO A 230 19.85 14.98 19.79
C PRO A 230 19.82 14.12 18.52
N ASN A 231 20.57 14.51 17.47
CA ASN A 231 20.72 13.71 16.25
C ASN A 231 21.71 12.56 16.40
N SER A 232 22.58 12.59 17.43
CA SER A 232 23.57 11.55 17.67
C SER A 232 23.05 10.52 18.67
N ASN A 233 22.67 9.35 18.21
CA ASN A 233 22.26 8.24 19.08
C ASN A 233 23.34 7.89 20.13
N GLN A 234 24.61 7.98 19.74
CA GLN A 234 25.73 7.71 20.63
C GLN A 234 25.81 8.73 21.76
N GLN A 235 25.76 10.02 21.44
CA GLN A 235 25.84 11.09 22.45
C GLN A 235 24.63 11.06 23.39
N VAL A 236 23.43 10.88 22.87
CA VAL A 236 22.20 10.75 23.67
C VAL A 236 22.31 9.56 24.62
N GLY A 237 22.78 8.38 24.13
CA GLY A 237 22.97 7.20 24.96
C GLY A 237 23.95 7.41 26.10
N ILE A 238 25.10 8.05 25.82
CA ILE A 238 26.11 8.39 26.83
C ILE A 238 25.55 9.39 27.85
N ALA A 239 24.88 10.43 27.42
CA ALA A 239 24.33 11.47 28.30
C ALA A 239 23.24 10.90 29.24
N LEU A 240 22.39 9.99 28.77
CA LEU A 240 21.41 9.31 29.61
C LEU A 240 22.07 8.31 30.57
N ALA A 241 23.09 7.57 30.13
CA ALA A 241 23.86 6.67 31.00
C ALA A 241 24.59 7.42 32.13
N GLN A 242 25.17 8.58 31.86
CA GLN A 242 25.79 9.46 32.86
C GLN A 242 24.79 9.99 33.90
N ARG A 243 23.50 10.06 33.52
CA ARG A 243 22.40 10.42 34.43
C ARG A 243 21.87 9.24 35.24
N GLY A 244 22.49 8.06 35.09
CA GLY A 244 22.16 6.85 35.87
C GLY A 244 21.18 5.89 35.17
N TRP A 245 20.77 6.18 33.94
CA TRP A 245 19.85 5.31 33.22
C TRP A 245 20.55 4.12 32.57
N ARG A 246 20.02 2.92 32.78
CA ARG A 246 20.51 1.69 32.15
C ARG A 246 19.79 1.46 30.83
N LEU A 247 20.50 1.59 29.74
CA LEU A 247 19.98 1.40 28.38
C LEU A 247 20.44 0.06 27.80
N PRO A 248 19.59 -0.66 27.07
CA PRO A 248 20.00 -1.85 26.35
C PRO A 248 20.94 -1.47 25.19
N TYR A 249 21.74 -2.43 24.74
CA TYR A 249 22.55 -2.28 23.54
C TYR A 249 21.73 -2.59 22.27
N THR A 250 22.13 -1.99 21.14
CA THR A 250 21.62 -2.38 19.82
C THR A 250 21.95 -3.84 19.51
N LYS A 251 21.26 -4.46 18.53
CA LYS A 251 21.53 -5.85 18.12
C LYS A 251 23.00 -6.10 17.77
N SER A 252 23.67 -5.11 17.17
CA SER A 252 25.10 -5.15 16.88
C SER A 252 26.00 -5.00 18.11
N ARG A 253 25.45 -4.70 19.28
CA ARG A 253 26.15 -4.40 20.55
C ARG A 253 27.18 -3.26 20.47
N LYS A 254 27.11 -2.42 19.43
CA LYS A 254 28.07 -1.31 19.21
C LYS A 254 27.68 -0.02 19.90
N GLN A 255 26.37 0.19 20.12
CA GLN A 255 25.84 1.43 20.70
C GLN A 255 24.69 1.14 21.66
N LEU A 256 24.47 2.07 22.61
CA LEU A 256 23.28 2.07 23.44
C LEU A 256 22.03 2.34 22.57
N LYS A 257 20.96 1.63 22.85
CA LYS A 257 19.70 1.76 22.13
C LYS A 257 18.94 2.98 22.67
N VAL A 258 18.66 3.95 21.81
CA VAL A 258 17.97 5.21 22.13
C VAL A 258 16.85 5.50 21.13
N ASP A 259 16.20 4.46 20.61
CA ASP A 259 14.99 4.62 19.83
C ASP A 259 13.82 5.09 20.71
N GLU A 260 12.78 5.62 20.08
CA GLU A 260 11.58 6.14 20.74
C GLU A 260 11.04 5.17 21.78
N LYS A 261 10.86 3.89 21.41
CA LYS A 261 10.33 2.84 22.26
C LYS A 261 11.18 2.61 23.53
N THR A 262 12.50 2.81 23.42
CA THR A 262 13.42 2.63 24.56
C THR A 262 13.37 3.82 25.50
N ILE A 263 13.40 5.05 24.98
CA ILE A 263 13.55 6.25 25.82
C ILE A 263 12.23 6.90 26.23
N GLN A 264 11.11 6.55 25.63
CA GLN A 264 9.77 7.07 26.00
C GLN A 264 9.34 6.74 27.44
N ASN A 265 9.88 5.66 28.02
CA ASN A 265 9.57 5.23 29.38
C ASN A 265 10.61 5.74 30.41
N ILE A 266 11.55 6.57 29.99
CA ILE A 266 12.57 7.17 30.87
C ILE A 266 12.03 8.48 31.42
N ASP A 267 11.86 8.54 32.73
CA ASP A 267 11.44 9.76 33.44
C ASP A 267 12.64 10.69 33.64
N ASP A 268 13.14 11.26 32.54
CA ASP A 268 14.26 12.22 32.54
C ASP A 268 13.96 13.35 31.56
N PRO A 269 14.12 14.62 31.99
CA PRO A 269 13.86 15.79 31.15
C PRO A 269 14.69 15.83 29.85
N LEU A 270 15.87 15.22 29.83
CA LEU A 270 16.68 15.10 28.61
C LEU A 270 16.03 14.11 27.63
N ALA A 271 15.60 12.94 28.12
CA ALA A 271 14.93 11.94 27.28
C ALA A 271 13.67 12.53 26.62
N GLN A 272 12.84 13.21 27.41
CA GLN A 272 11.63 13.86 26.91
C GLN A 272 11.94 14.97 25.88
N SER A 273 12.97 15.79 26.15
CA SER A 273 13.41 16.83 25.22
C SER A 273 13.92 16.25 23.89
N VAL A 274 14.67 15.14 23.94
CA VAL A 274 15.18 14.45 22.75
C VAL A 274 14.05 13.84 21.94
N LEU A 275 13.05 13.23 22.58
CA LEU A 275 11.87 12.68 21.90
C LEU A 275 11.10 13.77 21.17
N LEU A 276 10.79 14.86 21.86
CA LEU A 276 10.06 15.99 21.28
C LEU A 276 10.82 16.63 20.13
N TYR A 277 12.13 16.82 20.27
CA TYR A 277 12.99 17.31 19.18
C TYR A 277 12.91 16.39 17.95
N ARG A 278 13.07 15.07 18.15
CA ARG A 278 13.07 14.11 17.05
C ARG A 278 11.71 14.05 16.35
N GLU A 279 10.61 14.15 17.09
CA GLU A 279 9.27 14.27 16.52
C GLU A 279 9.17 15.50 15.60
N LYS A 280 9.55 16.69 16.12
CA LYS A 280 9.49 17.94 15.35
C LYS A 280 10.45 17.94 14.16
N ALA A 281 11.66 17.42 14.32
CA ALA A 281 12.64 17.31 13.24
C ALA A 281 12.15 16.37 12.12
N LYS A 282 11.51 15.26 12.49
CA LYS A 282 10.88 14.35 11.53
C LYS A 282 9.72 15.02 10.79
N LEU A 283 8.87 15.76 11.50
CA LEU A 283 7.77 16.50 10.89
C LEU A 283 8.29 17.53 9.88
N LYS A 284 9.33 18.26 10.24
CA LYS A 284 9.97 19.22 9.35
C LYS A 284 10.52 18.54 8.10
N SER A 285 11.42 17.57 8.26
CA SER A 285 12.17 16.97 7.14
C SER A 285 11.32 16.05 6.27
N THR A 286 10.28 15.41 6.84
CA THR A 286 9.47 14.43 6.10
C THR A 286 8.26 15.06 5.44
N TYR A 287 7.65 16.08 6.06
CA TYR A 287 6.36 16.62 5.60
C TYR A 287 6.43 18.08 5.14
N ALA A 288 7.07 18.98 5.90
CA ALA A 288 7.05 20.40 5.55
C ALA A 288 8.08 20.77 4.48
N GLU A 289 9.34 20.41 4.70
CA GLU A 289 10.47 20.79 3.83
C GLU A 289 10.33 20.32 2.37
N PRO A 290 9.87 19.07 2.08
CA PRO A 290 9.68 18.61 0.71
C PRO A 290 8.59 19.34 -0.07
N LEU A 291 7.70 20.08 0.62
CA LEU A 291 6.57 20.78 0.00
C LEU A 291 6.84 22.28 -0.23
N VAL A 292 7.96 22.81 0.33
CA VAL A 292 8.30 24.22 0.17
C VAL A 292 8.56 24.54 -1.31
N GLY A 293 7.87 25.56 -1.82
CA GLY A 293 8.02 26.03 -3.21
C GLY A 293 7.26 25.22 -4.26
N LEU A 294 6.49 24.21 -3.87
CA LEU A 294 5.67 23.41 -4.79
C LEU A 294 4.22 23.94 -4.82
N ASP A 295 3.67 24.15 -6.02
CA ASP A 295 2.23 24.46 -6.17
C ASP A 295 1.35 23.25 -5.97
N ARG A 296 1.89 22.06 -6.28
CA ARG A 296 1.18 20.78 -6.23
C ARG A 296 2.13 19.65 -5.82
N VAL A 297 1.62 18.74 -5.03
CA VAL A 297 2.34 17.52 -4.63
C VAL A 297 1.82 16.31 -5.39
N TYR A 298 2.73 15.44 -5.76
CA TYR A 298 2.47 14.17 -6.41
C TYR A 298 2.94 13.03 -5.52
N THR A 299 2.37 11.85 -5.72
CA THR A 299 2.75 10.62 -5.00
C THR A 299 2.63 9.44 -5.96
N THR A 300 3.32 8.34 -5.67
CA THR A 300 3.12 7.07 -6.36
C THR A 300 2.29 6.15 -5.48
N TYR A 301 1.15 5.70 -5.95
CA TYR A 301 0.33 4.68 -5.29
C TYR A 301 0.74 3.28 -5.73
N ASN A 302 1.05 2.42 -4.76
CA ASN A 302 1.44 1.05 -5.02
C ASN A 302 0.32 0.10 -4.59
N ASN A 303 -0.17 -0.75 -5.48
CA ASN A 303 -1.21 -1.73 -5.21
C ASN A 303 -0.68 -3.16 -5.01
N THR A 304 0.63 -3.40 -5.18
CA THR A 304 1.26 -4.72 -5.07
C THR A 304 2.31 -4.83 -3.95
N ARG A 305 2.53 -3.77 -3.15
CA ARG A 305 3.59 -3.76 -2.11
C ARG A 305 3.15 -4.23 -0.74
N VAL A 306 1.92 -3.91 -0.32
CA VAL A 306 1.45 -4.22 1.03
C VAL A 306 0.79 -5.59 1.05
N VAL A 307 1.31 -6.50 1.85
CA VAL A 307 0.88 -7.92 1.89
C VAL A 307 -0.62 -8.13 2.17
N THR A 308 -1.30 -7.17 2.78
CA THR A 308 -2.74 -7.24 3.06
C THR A 308 -3.61 -6.76 1.89
N GLY A 309 -3.05 -6.31 0.79
CA GLY A 309 -3.82 -5.73 -0.31
C GLY A 309 -4.13 -4.24 -0.17
N ARG A 310 -3.74 -3.60 0.95
CA ARG A 310 -3.86 -2.14 1.08
C ARG A 310 -2.98 -1.44 0.06
N LEU A 311 -3.40 -0.26 -0.37
CA LEU A 311 -2.54 0.64 -1.12
C LEU A 311 -1.45 1.19 -0.18
N SER A 312 -0.30 1.50 -0.74
CA SER A 312 0.70 2.33 -0.08
C SER A 312 1.09 3.47 -1.01
N SER A 313 1.53 4.58 -0.44
CA SER A 313 2.09 5.69 -1.20
C SER A 313 3.57 5.86 -0.91
N SER A 314 4.32 6.32 -1.90
CA SER A 314 5.77 6.50 -1.82
C SER A 314 6.21 7.75 -2.58
N ASP A 315 7.49 7.81 -2.95
CA ASP A 315 8.10 8.94 -3.65
C ASP A 315 7.22 9.50 -4.77
N PRO A 316 7.31 10.82 -5.00
CA PRO A 316 8.15 11.78 -4.29
C PRO A 316 7.63 12.17 -2.90
N PHE A 317 6.38 11.86 -2.53
CA PHE A 317 5.79 12.23 -1.25
C PHE A 317 4.77 11.21 -0.75
N ASN A 318 4.87 10.77 0.52
CA ASN A 318 3.96 9.77 1.07
C ASN A 318 2.67 10.43 1.60
N MET A 319 1.60 10.36 0.82
CA MET A 319 0.29 10.93 1.15
C MET A 319 -0.47 10.19 2.26
N GLN A 320 -0.16 8.90 2.50
CA GLN A 320 -0.94 8.08 3.45
C GLN A 320 -0.53 8.22 4.92
N ASN A 321 0.59 8.89 5.20
CA ASN A 321 1.10 9.04 6.56
C ASN A 321 1.06 10.50 7.08
N ILE A 322 0.25 11.37 6.46
CA ILE A 322 0.15 12.79 6.81
C ILE A 322 -0.52 12.95 8.18
N PRO A 323 0.13 13.58 9.17
CA PRO A 323 -0.50 13.90 10.45
C PRO A 323 -1.75 14.77 10.27
N HIS A 324 -2.78 14.50 11.06
CA HIS A 324 -4.09 15.15 10.88
C HIS A 324 -4.01 16.69 10.92
N TYR A 325 -3.22 17.26 11.83
CA TYR A 325 -3.06 18.71 11.96
C TYR A 325 -2.31 19.35 10.78
N PHE A 326 -1.58 18.56 9.97
CA PHE A 326 -0.88 19.04 8.78
C PHE A 326 -1.74 18.96 7.51
N ARG A 327 -2.90 18.27 7.56
CA ARG A 327 -3.77 18.07 6.39
C ARG A 327 -4.34 19.37 5.82
N GLY A 328 -4.38 20.47 6.60
CA GLY A 328 -4.87 21.78 6.17
C GLY A 328 -4.06 22.43 5.03
N VAL A 329 -2.81 21.98 4.78
CA VAL A 329 -1.99 22.51 3.67
C VAL A 329 -2.44 21.99 2.31
N PHE A 330 -3.22 20.90 2.25
CA PHE A 330 -3.69 20.28 1.00
C PHE A 330 -5.04 20.86 0.61
N LEU A 331 -5.09 21.55 -0.52
CA LEU A 331 -6.27 22.26 -1.04
C LEU A 331 -6.94 21.47 -2.16
N ALA A 332 -8.26 21.58 -2.22
CA ALA A 332 -9.01 21.20 -3.39
C ALA A 332 -8.79 22.18 -4.54
N ASP A 333 -8.91 21.71 -5.77
CA ASP A 333 -9.03 22.60 -6.93
C ASP A 333 -10.42 23.24 -6.95
N THR A 334 -11.45 22.49 -6.55
CA THR A 334 -12.84 22.96 -6.44
C THR A 334 -13.34 22.87 -5.00
N ARG A 335 -13.55 21.66 -4.49
CA ARG A 335 -13.99 21.35 -3.14
C ARG A 335 -13.78 19.89 -2.82
N PHE A 336 -13.11 19.57 -1.72
CA PHE A 336 -12.98 18.19 -1.27
C PHE A 336 -14.27 17.62 -0.70
N ALA A 337 -14.53 16.37 -1.05
CA ALA A 337 -15.51 15.49 -0.44
C ALA A 337 -14.82 14.20 0.00
N SER A 338 -14.73 13.97 1.29
CA SER A 338 -14.13 12.76 1.88
C SER A 338 -15.24 11.78 2.25
N LEU A 339 -15.13 10.56 1.77
CA LEU A 339 -15.97 9.43 2.10
C LEU A 339 -15.15 8.43 2.93
N ASP A 340 -15.51 8.24 4.19
CA ASP A 340 -14.84 7.36 5.15
C ASP A 340 -15.73 6.16 5.47
N ALA A 341 -15.21 4.93 5.27
CA ALA A 341 -15.97 3.71 5.51
C ALA A 341 -16.09 3.41 7.01
N ILE A 342 -17.31 3.55 7.54
CA ILE A 342 -17.58 3.48 8.99
C ILE A 342 -17.30 2.07 9.52
N GLN A 343 -16.21 1.94 10.31
CA GLN A 343 -15.84 0.72 11.04
C GLN A 343 -15.70 -0.52 10.15
N ILE A 344 -15.19 -0.36 8.93
CA ILE A 344 -15.15 -1.42 7.91
C ILE A 344 -14.50 -2.71 8.43
N GLU A 345 -13.36 -2.64 9.14
CA GLU A 345 -12.68 -3.82 9.65
C GLU A 345 -13.51 -4.58 10.70
N LEU A 346 -14.24 -3.86 11.56
CA LEU A 346 -15.14 -4.50 12.54
C LEU A 346 -16.36 -5.14 11.88
N ARG A 347 -16.85 -4.59 10.78
CA ARG A 347 -17.92 -5.21 9.97
C ARG A 347 -17.42 -6.45 9.25
N VAL A 348 -16.22 -6.39 8.69
CA VAL A 348 -15.56 -7.55 8.06
C VAL A 348 -15.39 -8.68 9.05
N ILE A 349 -14.82 -8.44 10.23
CA ILE A 349 -14.60 -9.54 11.18
C ILE A 349 -15.92 -10.06 11.75
N ALA A 350 -16.92 -9.20 12.00
CA ALA A 350 -18.24 -9.64 12.43
C ALA A 350 -18.85 -10.63 11.43
N TYR A 351 -18.71 -10.33 10.14
CA TYR A 351 -19.17 -11.21 9.06
C TYR A 351 -18.34 -12.49 8.95
N LEU A 352 -17.01 -12.41 8.92
CA LEU A 352 -16.13 -13.59 8.82
C LEU A 352 -16.30 -14.53 10.01
N ALA A 353 -16.50 -13.97 11.20
CA ALA A 353 -16.74 -14.71 12.44
C ALA A 353 -18.20 -15.16 12.62
N GLN A 354 -19.13 -14.72 11.77
CA GLN A 354 -20.56 -14.93 11.92
C GLN A 354 -21.06 -14.59 13.33
N ASP A 355 -20.49 -13.50 13.92
CA ASP A 355 -20.82 -13.07 15.27
C ASP A 355 -22.19 -12.39 15.31
N LYS A 356 -23.18 -13.10 15.88
CA LYS A 356 -24.58 -12.65 15.89
C LYS A 356 -24.78 -11.34 16.63
N VAL A 357 -24.01 -11.10 17.70
CA VAL A 357 -24.14 -9.87 18.51
C VAL A 357 -23.60 -8.65 17.74
N MET A 358 -22.41 -8.76 17.15
CA MET A 358 -21.86 -7.67 16.34
C MET A 358 -22.68 -7.43 15.07
N MET A 359 -23.07 -8.49 14.38
CA MET A 359 -23.89 -8.35 13.15
C MET A 359 -25.24 -7.69 13.46
N ALA A 360 -25.91 -8.06 14.55
CA ALA A 360 -27.16 -7.43 14.96
C ALA A 360 -26.95 -5.96 15.37
N ALA A 361 -25.86 -5.62 16.07
CA ALA A 361 -25.55 -4.24 16.41
C ALA A 361 -25.37 -3.38 15.15
N PHE A 362 -24.62 -3.88 14.15
CA PHE A 362 -24.44 -3.17 12.88
C PHE A 362 -25.74 -3.03 12.08
N ALA A 363 -26.56 -4.08 12.00
CA ALA A 363 -27.85 -4.04 11.29
C ALA A 363 -28.83 -3.04 11.91
N ASN A 364 -28.78 -2.84 13.23
CA ASN A 364 -29.62 -1.89 13.98
C ASN A 364 -28.99 -0.49 14.10
N GLY A 365 -27.86 -0.22 13.44
CA GLY A 365 -27.18 1.09 13.51
C GLY A 365 -26.62 1.43 14.90
N VAL A 366 -26.38 0.42 15.76
CA VAL A 366 -25.84 0.63 17.10
C VAL A 366 -24.34 0.91 17.03
N ASP A 367 -23.86 1.87 17.81
CA ASP A 367 -22.43 2.14 17.98
C ASP A 367 -21.76 0.95 18.72
N ILE A 368 -21.02 0.13 17.98
CA ILE A 368 -20.38 -1.07 18.53
C ILE A 368 -19.41 -0.78 19.68
N HIS A 369 -18.78 0.40 19.71
CA HIS A 369 -17.89 0.79 20.81
C HIS A 369 -18.68 1.11 22.08
N LYS A 370 -19.84 1.75 21.91
CA LYS A 370 -20.78 1.99 23.01
C LYS A 370 -21.36 0.67 23.51
N GLU A 371 -21.79 -0.20 22.61
CA GLU A 371 -22.30 -1.53 22.94
C GLU A 371 -21.27 -2.36 23.72
N THR A 372 -20.01 -2.35 23.30
CA THR A 372 -18.91 -3.00 24.00
C THR A 372 -18.69 -2.38 25.37
N MET A 373 -18.68 -1.05 25.46
CA MET A 373 -18.54 -0.32 26.72
C MET A 373 -19.60 -0.75 27.74
N ASP A 374 -20.86 -0.76 27.31
CA ASP A 374 -22.02 -1.07 28.19
C ASP A 374 -22.00 -2.54 28.62
N ARG A 375 -21.74 -3.48 27.71
CA ARG A 375 -21.70 -4.92 28.01
C ARG A 375 -20.49 -5.34 28.85
N MET A 376 -19.36 -4.66 28.67
CA MET A 376 -18.13 -4.95 29.45
C MET A 376 -18.13 -4.27 30.82
N GLY A 377 -19.09 -3.39 31.11
CA GLY A 377 -19.14 -2.66 32.38
C GLY A 377 -17.98 -1.68 32.55
N ILE A 378 -17.42 -1.17 31.44
CA ILE A 378 -16.28 -0.24 31.47
C ILE A 378 -16.65 1.05 32.18
N THR A 379 -17.91 1.44 32.14
CA THR A 379 -18.48 2.66 32.78
C THR A 379 -18.39 2.64 34.28
N GLY A 380 -18.31 1.48 34.94
CA GLY A 380 -18.25 1.40 36.42
C GLY A 380 -16.98 2.02 37.04
N ASN A 381 -15.92 2.19 36.25
CA ASN A 381 -14.62 2.69 36.72
C ASN A 381 -14.20 4.01 36.06
N ILE A 382 -14.95 4.52 35.06
CA ILE A 382 -14.59 5.72 34.28
C ILE A 382 -15.80 6.62 34.23
N SER A 383 -15.72 7.77 34.90
CA SER A 383 -16.83 8.74 35.01
C SER A 383 -17.12 9.51 33.71
N ASP A 384 -16.14 9.62 32.81
CA ASP A 384 -16.30 10.31 31.52
C ASP A 384 -16.69 9.31 30.41
N PRO A 385 -17.91 9.39 29.86
CA PRO A 385 -18.38 8.47 28.81
C PRO A 385 -17.60 8.60 27.50
N VAL A 386 -16.98 9.76 27.22
CA VAL A 386 -16.16 9.97 26.02
C VAL A 386 -14.85 9.19 26.14
N ILE A 387 -14.23 9.23 27.31
CA ILE A 387 -13.01 8.47 27.61
C ILE A 387 -13.31 6.98 27.60
N ALA A 388 -14.41 6.55 28.25
CA ALA A 388 -14.83 5.15 28.27
C ALA A 388 -15.08 4.60 26.85
N ARG A 389 -15.72 5.39 25.96
CA ARG A 389 -15.94 5.01 24.57
C ARG A 389 -14.62 4.92 23.76
N ARG A 390 -13.68 5.84 23.98
CA ARG A 390 -12.34 5.76 23.35
C ARG A 390 -11.58 4.51 23.79
N LEU A 391 -11.62 4.19 25.08
CA LEU A 391 -11.05 2.95 25.60
C LEU A 391 -11.70 1.74 24.93
N ALA A 392 -13.04 1.67 24.88
CA ALA A 392 -13.75 0.57 24.22
C ALA A 392 -13.36 0.44 22.74
N LYS A 393 -13.13 1.55 22.04
CA LYS A 393 -12.60 1.55 20.66
C LYS A 393 -11.22 0.91 20.60
N SER A 394 -10.28 1.35 21.41
CA SER A 394 -8.92 0.81 21.45
C SER A 394 -8.90 -0.67 21.82
N LEU A 395 -9.76 -1.08 22.78
CA LEU A 395 -9.87 -2.46 23.21
C LEU A 395 -10.54 -3.36 22.15
N ASN A 396 -11.57 -2.91 21.47
CA ASN A 396 -12.18 -3.62 20.37
C ASN A 396 -11.15 -3.98 19.29
N PHE A 397 -10.32 -3.01 18.89
CA PHE A 397 -9.26 -3.28 17.93
C PHE A 397 -8.17 -4.19 18.50
N ALA A 398 -7.68 -3.93 19.72
CA ALA A 398 -6.62 -4.74 20.32
C ALA A 398 -7.02 -6.23 20.43
N VAL A 399 -8.20 -6.53 20.97
CA VAL A 399 -8.66 -7.92 21.16
C VAL A 399 -8.96 -8.58 19.82
N THR A 400 -9.56 -7.84 18.88
CA THR A 400 -9.85 -8.32 17.52
C THR A 400 -8.59 -8.76 16.78
N TYR A 401 -7.44 -8.12 17.07
CA TYR A 401 -6.15 -8.44 16.43
C TYR A 401 -5.22 -9.31 17.30
N LEU A 402 -5.77 -10.10 18.21
CA LEU A 402 -5.02 -11.01 19.08
C LEU A 402 -3.96 -10.31 19.93
N ALA A 403 -4.22 -9.08 20.37
CA ALA A 403 -3.30 -8.39 21.26
C ALA A 403 -3.14 -9.16 22.58
N GLU A 404 -1.92 -9.20 23.06
CA GLU A 404 -1.60 -9.67 24.41
C GLU A 404 -2.06 -8.61 25.43
N GLU A 405 -2.23 -9.00 26.67
CA GLU A 405 -2.75 -8.16 27.73
C GLU A 405 -1.91 -6.89 27.94
N GLU A 406 -0.59 -6.99 27.74
CA GLU A 406 0.34 -5.85 27.79
C GLU A 406 0.03 -4.81 26.72
N THR A 407 -0.35 -5.23 25.50
CA THR A 407 -0.76 -4.32 24.42
C THR A 407 -2.08 -3.63 24.76
N ILE A 408 -3.00 -4.33 25.42
CA ILE A 408 -4.25 -3.76 25.92
C ILE A 408 -3.96 -2.68 26.96
N ILE A 409 -3.05 -2.95 27.91
CA ILE A 409 -2.61 -1.99 28.94
C ILE A 409 -1.96 -0.76 28.28
N GLU A 410 -1.06 -0.96 27.31
CA GLU A 410 -0.42 0.14 26.56
C GLU A 410 -1.45 0.98 25.79
N SER A 411 -2.45 0.34 25.21
CA SER A 411 -3.52 1.04 24.46
C SER A 411 -4.38 1.87 25.42
N ALA A 412 -4.73 1.35 26.60
CA ALA A 412 -5.44 2.09 27.64
C ALA A 412 -4.61 3.29 28.15
N LYS A 413 -3.30 3.10 28.35
CA LYS A 413 -2.39 4.17 28.79
C LYS A 413 -2.32 5.33 27.79
N LYS A 414 -2.37 5.05 26.48
CA LYS A 414 -2.43 6.08 25.43
C LYS A 414 -3.68 6.95 25.50
N GLU A 415 -4.78 6.40 26.01
CA GLU A 415 -6.02 7.12 26.28
C GLU A 415 -6.06 7.79 27.66
N GLY A 416 -4.92 7.78 28.38
CA GLY A 416 -4.80 8.35 29.74
C GLY A 416 -5.38 7.45 30.84
N ILE A 417 -5.64 6.17 30.56
CA ILE A 417 -6.27 5.23 31.48
C ILE A 417 -5.25 4.20 31.96
N ILE A 418 -5.15 4.02 33.27
CA ILE A 418 -4.28 2.99 33.88
C ILE A 418 -5.15 1.79 34.21
N ILE A 419 -4.85 0.65 33.59
CA ILE A 419 -5.45 -0.65 33.93
C ILE A 419 -4.36 -1.64 34.32
N THR A 420 -4.71 -2.56 35.20
CA THR A 420 -3.82 -3.62 35.67
C THR A 420 -3.91 -4.86 34.76
N LEU A 421 -2.93 -5.75 34.87
CA LEU A 421 -2.92 -7.02 34.14
C LEU A 421 -4.20 -7.86 34.40
N PRO A 422 -4.65 -8.05 35.65
CA PRO A 422 -5.90 -8.75 35.94
C PRO A 422 -7.13 -8.08 35.26
N GLN A 423 -7.18 -6.75 35.23
CA GLN A 423 -8.27 -6.03 34.55
C GLN A 423 -8.23 -6.22 33.02
N ALA A 424 -7.05 -6.22 32.42
CA ALA A 424 -6.91 -6.50 30.99
C ALA A 424 -7.32 -7.94 30.64
N THR A 425 -6.95 -8.91 31.49
CA THR A 425 -7.34 -10.32 31.37
C THR A 425 -8.85 -10.52 31.51
N ASP A 426 -9.47 -9.91 32.55
CA ASP A 426 -10.92 -9.97 32.75
C ASP A 426 -11.68 -9.30 31.57
N PHE A 427 -11.21 -8.18 31.07
CA PHE A 427 -11.78 -7.53 29.91
C PHE A 427 -11.77 -8.45 28.69
N LYS A 428 -10.62 -9.06 28.37
CA LYS A 428 -10.49 -10.00 27.25
C LYS A 428 -11.39 -11.22 27.40
N ALA A 429 -11.54 -11.75 28.60
CA ALA A 429 -12.44 -12.86 28.90
C ALA A 429 -13.91 -12.49 28.64
N ARG A 430 -14.37 -11.34 29.16
CA ARG A 430 -15.74 -10.83 28.94
C ARG A 430 -16.00 -10.53 27.47
N TYR A 431 -15.00 -9.98 26.74
CA TYR A 431 -15.11 -9.74 25.31
C TYR A 431 -15.44 -11.03 24.55
N PHE A 432 -14.69 -12.10 24.78
CA PHE A 432 -14.93 -13.39 24.14
C PHE A 432 -16.18 -14.14 24.65
N GLN A 433 -16.65 -13.83 25.85
CA GLN A 433 -17.96 -14.31 26.32
C GLN A 433 -19.12 -13.61 25.62
N THR A 434 -18.97 -12.34 25.33
CA THR A 434 -19.98 -11.53 24.62
C THR A 434 -19.98 -11.82 23.13
N TYR A 435 -18.82 -11.81 22.49
CA TYR A 435 -18.63 -12.01 21.07
C TYR A 435 -18.10 -13.43 20.79
N THR A 436 -18.99 -14.41 20.98
CA THR A 436 -18.63 -15.84 20.89
C THR A 436 -18.20 -16.23 19.47
N GLY A 437 -18.81 -15.64 18.44
CA GLY A 437 -18.41 -15.84 17.06
C GLY A 437 -16.96 -15.40 16.80
N ILE A 438 -16.55 -14.24 17.35
CA ILE A 438 -15.16 -13.77 17.26
C ILE A 438 -14.21 -14.76 17.93
N ARG A 439 -14.55 -15.26 19.13
CA ARG A 439 -13.75 -16.28 19.83
C ARG A 439 -13.55 -17.52 18.96
N ASP A 440 -14.62 -18.07 18.42
CA ASP A 440 -14.59 -19.29 17.63
C ASP A 440 -13.84 -19.08 16.29
N TYR A 441 -13.96 -17.91 15.70
CA TYR A 441 -13.17 -17.49 14.53
C TYR A 441 -11.67 -17.41 14.85
N VAL A 442 -11.29 -16.86 16.01
CA VAL A 442 -9.90 -16.81 16.46
C VAL A 442 -9.31 -18.22 16.54
N TYR A 443 -10.02 -19.16 17.16
CA TYR A 443 -9.56 -20.55 17.26
C TYR A 443 -9.44 -21.22 15.90
N SER A 444 -10.45 -21.09 15.04
CA SER A 444 -10.46 -21.69 13.71
C SER A 444 -9.36 -21.14 12.81
N GLN A 445 -9.12 -19.82 12.83
CA GLN A 445 -8.04 -19.22 12.05
C GLN A 445 -6.67 -19.63 12.55
N ARG A 446 -6.48 -19.73 13.86
CA ARG A 446 -5.22 -20.22 14.44
C ARG A 446 -4.94 -21.67 14.03
N GLU A 447 -5.95 -22.53 14.04
CA GLU A 447 -5.86 -23.90 13.52
C GLU A 447 -5.54 -23.93 12.04
N GLN A 448 -6.24 -23.13 11.22
CA GLN A 448 -6.02 -22.97 9.79
C GLN A 448 -4.55 -22.59 9.50
N ILE A 449 -4.04 -21.57 10.17
CA ILE A 449 -2.66 -21.09 9.99
C ILE A 449 -1.65 -22.16 10.40
N THR A 450 -1.89 -22.82 11.54
CA THR A 450 -0.96 -23.82 12.08
C THR A 450 -0.92 -25.08 11.22
N ARG A 451 -2.08 -25.53 10.71
CA ARG A 451 -2.22 -26.78 9.97
C ARG A 451 -1.92 -26.66 8.50
N TYR A 452 -2.37 -25.57 7.87
CA TYR A 452 -2.30 -25.39 6.42
C TYR A 452 -1.32 -24.31 5.97
N GLY A 453 -0.88 -23.45 6.88
CA GLY A 453 0.16 -22.44 6.60
C GLY A 453 -0.29 -21.29 5.70
N TYR A 454 -1.60 -21.03 5.57
CA TYR A 454 -2.10 -19.90 4.80
C TYR A 454 -3.44 -19.39 5.30
N VAL A 455 -3.79 -18.18 4.89
CA VAL A 455 -5.10 -17.56 5.08
C VAL A 455 -5.58 -16.93 3.77
N THR A 456 -6.89 -16.62 3.69
CA THR A 456 -7.49 -15.97 2.52
C THR A 456 -8.42 -14.83 2.94
N THR A 457 -8.54 -13.80 2.10
CA THR A 457 -9.59 -12.79 2.21
C THR A 457 -10.93 -13.31 1.69
N LEU A 458 -11.98 -12.52 1.88
CA LEU A 458 -13.32 -12.81 1.33
C LEU A 458 -13.30 -12.95 -0.22
N PHE A 459 -12.41 -12.24 -0.90
CA PHE A 459 -12.29 -12.26 -2.36
C PHE A 459 -11.16 -13.19 -2.86
N GLY A 460 -10.62 -14.04 -1.97
CA GLY A 460 -9.73 -15.12 -2.33
C GLY A 460 -8.24 -14.80 -2.34
N ARG A 461 -7.81 -13.58 -1.99
CA ARG A 461 -6.37 -13.25 -1.89
C ARG A 461 -5.69 -14.16 -0.89
N VAL A 462 -4.61 -14.80 -1.31
CA VAL A 462 -3.85 -15.77 -0.51
C VAL A 462 -2.68 -15.10 0.19
N ARG A 463 -2.48 -15.45 1.48
CA ARG A 463 -1.25 -15.15 2.21
C ARG A 463 -0.71 -16.42 2.84
N LYS A 464 0.50 -16.82 2.45
CA LYS A 464 1.19 -18.00 3.00
C LYS A 464 2.07 -17.59 4.19
N ALA A 465 2.16 -18.47 5.17
CA ALA A 465 3.10 -18.33 6.28
C ALA A 465 4.53 -18.50 5.79
N ASP A 466 5.45 -17.75 6.38
CA ASP A 466 6.88 -18.02 6.22
C ASP A 466 7.21 -19.33 6.96
N ALA A 467 7.54 -20.37 6.20
CA ALA A 467 7.77 -21.71 6.73
C ALA A 467 8.94 -21.76 7.74
N ILE A 468 10.01 -20.96 7.50
CA ILE A 468 11.18 -20.90 8.38
C ILE A 468 10.80 -20.25 9.71
N ARG A 469 10.07 -19.12 9.65
CA ARG A 469 9.59 -18.42 10.85
C ARG A 469 8.55 -19.24 11.60
N MET A 470 7.68 -19.98 10.92
CA MET A 470 6.70 -20.90 11.54
C MET A 470 7.36 -22.08 12.24
N ALA A 471 8.45 -22.61 11.72
CA ALA A 471 9.21 -23.69 12.37
C ALA A 471 9.94 -23.23 13.63
N ASN A 472 10.25 -21.94 13.77
CA ASN A 472 10.95 -21.39 14.93
C ASN A 472 9.94 -21.00 16.04
N PRO A 473 10.00 -21.63 17.24
CA PRO A 473 9.08 -21.35 18.36
C PRO A 473 9.03 -19.87 18.77
N HIS A 474 10.16 -19.14 18.68
CA HIS A 474 10.23 -17.72 19.08
C HIS A 474 9.55 -16.76 18.10
N SER A 475 9.35 -17.15 16.86
CA SER A 475 8.70 -16.30 15.84
C SER A 475 7.32 -16.78 15.43
N ARG A 476 6.95 -18.02 15.77
CA ARG A 476 5.67 -18.63 15.37
C ARG A 476 4.45 -17.78 15.73
N GLU A 477 4.37 -17.33 16.98
CA GLU A 477 3.24 -16.52 17.44
C GLU A 477 3.15 -15.18 16.71
N ALA A 478 4.28 -14.57 16.39
CA ALA A 478 4.31 -13.35 15.58
C ALA A 478 3.78 -13.59 14.16
N VAL A 479 4.16 -14.72 13.52
CA VAL A 479 3.63 -15.10 12.19
C VAL A 479 2.15 -15.37 12.26
N ILE A 480 1.66 -16.07 13.29
CA ILE A 480 0.23 -16.32 13.47
C ILE A 480 -0.54 -14.99 13.57
N ARG A 481 -0.07 -14.02 14.36
CA ARG A 481 -0.69 -12.70 14.47
C ARG A 481 -0.68 -11.93 13.15
N GLU A 482 0.45 -11.96 12.41
CA GLU A 482 0.56 -11.33 11.09
C GLU A 482 -0.47 -11.90 10.09
N LEU A 483 -0.60 -13.23 10.06
CA LEU A 483 -1.56 -13.89 9.17
C LEU A 483 -3.00 -13.68 9.62
N PHE A 484 -3.26 -13.69 10.91
CA PHE A 484 -4.62 -13.51 11.45
C PHE A 484 -5.25 -12.16 11.05
N ASN A 485 -4.46 -11.10 10.97
CA ASN A 485 -4.94 -9.78 10.59
C ASN A 485 -5.26 -9.66 9.10
N MET A 486 -4.64 -10.49 8.28
CA MET A 486 -4.72 -10.39 6.82
C MET A 486 -6.13 -10.58 6.25
N PRO A 487 -6.94 -11.58 6.63
CA PRO A 487 -8.30 -11.74 6.12
C PRO A 487 -9.19 -10.51 6.35
N VAL A 488 -9.05 -9.87 7.51
CA VAL A 488 -9.85 -8.69 7.88
C VAL A 488 -9.39 -7.44 7.13
N GLN A 489 -8.10 -7.09 7.28
CA GLN A 489 -7.55 -5.89 6.62
C GLN A 489 -7.55 -6.01 5.11
N GLY A 490 -7.27 -7.20 4.58
CA GLY A 490 -7.28 -7.44 3.14
C GLY A 490 -8.68 -7.33 2.54
N THR A 491 -9.67 -7.93 3.18
CA THR A 491 -11.07 -7.81 2.73
C THR A 491 -11.54 -6.35 2.77
N ALA A 492 -11.20 -5.60 3.83
CA ALA A 492 -11.52 -4.17 3.91
C ALA A 492 -10.88 -3.38 2.76
N ALA A 493 -9.59 -3.61 2.49
CA ALA A 493 -8.88 -2.96 1.39
C ALA A 493 -9.49 -3.30 0.00
N GLU A 494 -9.89 -4.55 -0.21
CA GLU A 494 -10.55 -5.00 -1.43
C GLU A 494 -11.93 -4.35 -1.62
N ILE A 495 -12.69 -4.16 -0.54
CA ILE A 495 -13.97 -3.42 -0.57
C ILE A 495 -13.73 -1.96 -0.98
N ILE A 496 -12.76 -1.29 -0.38
CA ILE A 496 -12.41 0.10 -0.73
C ILE A 496 -11.99 0.20 -2.21
N LYS A 497 -11.14 -0.71 -2.72
CA LYS A 497 -10.76 -0.75 -4.13
C LYS A 497 -11.96 -0.98 -5.06
N LYS A 498 -12.90 -1.85 -4.70
CA LYS A 498 -14.16 -2.03 -5.46
C LYS A 498 -14.99 -0.75 -5.48
N MET A 499 -15.03 0.01 -4.37
CA MET A 499 -15.68 1.33 -4.35
C MET A 499 -14.97 2.32 -5.28
N MET A 500 -13.63 2.36 -5.28
CA MET A 500 -12.85 3.17 -6.21
C MET A 500 -13.20 2.83 -7.67
N VAL A 501 -13.18 1.56 -8.05
CA VAL A 501 -13.54 1.11 -9.40
C VAL A 501 -14.97 1.50 -9.78
N LYS A 502 -15.92 1.32 -8.86
CA LYS A 502 -17.33 1.69 -9.09
C LYS A 502 -17.53 3.19 -9.29
N ALA A 503 -16.67 4.00 -8.64
CA ALA A 503 -16.68 5.45 -8.69
C ALA A 503 -15.61 6.04 -9.64
N ALA A 504 -15.10 5.29 -10.59
CA ALA A 504 -14.01 5.69 -11.48
C ALA A 504 -14.28 6.95 -12.32
N SER A 505 -15.56 7.31 -12.54
CA SER A 505 -15.94 8.55 -13.25
C SER A 505 -15.85 9.82 -12.40
N TYR A 506 -15.55 9.70 -11.10
CA TYR A 506 -15.39 10.84 -10.19
C TYR A 506 -13.90 11.10 -9.95
N ASP A 507 -13.57 12.37 -9.70
CA ASP A 507 -12.19 12.83 -9.56
C ASP A 507 -11.63 12.49 -8.16
N LEU A 508 -11.19 11.24 -7.98
CA LEU A 508 -10.53 10.78 -6.75
C LEU A 508 -9.10 11.33 -6.70
N ARG A 509 -8.75 12.03 -5.63
CA ARG A 509 -7.43 12.66 -5.43
C ARG A 509 -6.58 11.99 -4.36
N ILE A 510 -7.18 11.57 -3.26
CA ILE A 510 -6.47 11.01 -2.12
C ILE A 510 -7.18 9.74 -1.64
N GLN A 511 -6.39 8.68 -1.42
CA GLN A 511 -6.85 7.47 -0.74
C GLN A 511 -5.95 7.25 0.49
N VAL A 512 -6.55 7.18 1.68
CA VAL A 512 -5.84 6.91 2.93
C VAL A 512 -6.65 5.94 3.77
N HIS A 513 -6.13 4.74 3.97
CA HIS A 513 -6.80 3.67 4.71
C HIS A 513 -8.21 3.38 4.15
N ASP A 514 -9.24 3.80 4.88
CA ASP A 514 -10.65 3.56 4.54
C ASP A 514 -11.32 4.86 4.02
N GLU A 515 -10.52 5.91 3.77
CA GLU A 515 -10.94 7.25 3.34
C GLU A 515 -10.66 7.46 1.84
N LEU A 516 -11.67 7.92 1.10
CA LEU A 516 -11.61 8.32 -0.31
C LEU A 516 -11.94 9.81 -0.42
N VAL A 517 -11.01 10.63 -0.93
CA VAL A 517 -11.19 12.09 -1.06
C VAL A 517 -11.29 12.47 -2.53
N TYR A 518 -12.47 12.91 -2.91
CA TYR A 518 -12.79 13.39 -4.27
C TYR A 518 -12.70 14.91 -4.34
N ASP A 519 -12.36 15.44 -5.52
CA ASP A 519 -12.39 16.89 -5.80
C ASP A 519 -13.57 17.22 -6.72
N GLY A 520 -14.41 18.18 -6.31
CA GLY A 520 -15.62 18.58 -7.03
C GLY A 520 -16.81 17.66 -6.76
N ALA A 521 -17.31 17.00 -7.81
CA ALA A 521 -18.40 16.04 -7.69
C ALA A 521 -17.93 14.75 -6.99
N TYR A 522 -18.79 14.14 -6.20
CA TYR A 522 -18.52 12.89 -5.50
C TYR A 522 -19.65 11.87 -5.74
N PRO A 523 -19.36 10.56 -5.64
CA PRO A 523 -20.36 9.52 -5.87
C PRO A 523 -21.47 9.58 -4.83
N PRO A 524 -22.75 9.41 -5.22
CA PRO A 524 -23.88 9.41 -4.28
C PRO A 524 -23.88 8.14 -3.41
N ALA A 525 -24.58 8.19 -2.27
CA ALA A 525 -24.71 7.07 -1.34
C ALA A 525 -25.28 5.82 -2.02
N SER A 526 -26.24 5.96 -2.92
CA SER A 526 -26.84 4.86 -3.68
C SER A 526 -25.84 4.10 -4.54
N LEU A 527 -24.71 4.72 -4.92
CA LEU A 527 -23.64 4.07 -5.69
C LEU A 527 -22.68 3.26 -4.81
N LEU A 528 -22.38 3.73 -3.59
CA LEU A 528 -21.30 3.20 -2.76
C LEU A 528 -21.72 2.55 -1.43
N SER A 529 -23.00 2.63 -1.01
CA SER A 529 -23.42 2.11 0.30
C SER A 529 -23.60 0.59 0.35
N SER A 530 -23.72 -0.09 -0.80
CA SER A 530 -24.03 -1.52 -0.83
C SER A 530 -23.46 -2.22 -2.08
N GLY A 531 -23.49 -3.56 -2.07
CA GLY A 531 -23.09 -4.39 -3.21
C GLY A 531 -21.60 -4.72 -3.29
N PHE A 532 -20.78 -4.28 -2.34
CA PHE A 532 -19.33 -4.54 -2.32
C PHE A 532 -18.96 -5.74 -1.45
N ALA A 533 -19.80 -6.06 -0.47
CA ALA A 533 -19.67 -7.19 0.44
C ALA A 533 -21.05 -7.75 0.78
N PRO A 534 -21.13 -8.95 1.40
CA PRO A 534 -22.40 -9.53 1.88
C PRO A 534 -22.99 -8.80 3.12
N PHE A 535 -22.52 -7.60 3.41
CA PHE A 535 -22.97 -6.72 4.51
C PHE A 535 -22.90 -5.26 4.05
N GLU A 536 -23.61 -4.39 4.76
CA GLU A 536 -23.61 -2.96 4.46
C GLU A 536 -22.26 -2.30 4.81
N THR A 537 -21.84 -1.37 3.96
CA THR A 537 -20.61 -0.59 4.10
C THR A 537 -20.93 0.90 4.13
N PRO A 538 -21.55 1.41 5.22
CA PRO A 538 -21.96 2.80 5.30
C PRO A 538 -20.74 3.72 5.29
N LEU A 539 -20.92 4.91 4.69
CA LEU A 539 -19.90 5.92 4.54
C LEU A 539 -20.27 7.19 5.32
N GLU A 540 -19.28 7.87 5.87
CA GLU A 540 -19.41 9.21 6.43
C GLU A 540 -18.89 10.23 5.41
N LEU A 541 -19.70 11.22 5.05
CA LEU A 541 -19.30 12.32 4.19
C LEU A 541 -18.78 13.50 5.01
N LYS A 542 -17.63 14.03 4.62
CA LYS A 542 -17.10 15.32 5.05
C LYS A 542 -16.77 16.16 3.84
N VAL A 543 -17.00 17.47 3.89
CA VAL A 543 -16.72 18.39 2.78
C VAL A 543 -15.97 19.62 3.26
N GLY A 544 -15.07 20.15 2.44
CA GLY A 544 -14.28 21.35 2.78
C GLY A 544 -13.44 21.86 1.62
N ALA A 545 -12.83 23.03 1.81
CA ALA A 545 -11.89 23.62 0.85
C ALA A 545 -10.49 23.01 0.96
N SER A 546 -10.12 22.52 2.14
CA SER A 546 -8.87 21.81 2.40
C SER A 546 -9.16 20.45 3.04
N TRP A 547 -8.19 19.55 2.99
CA TRP A 547 -8.32 18.21 3.61
C TRP A 547 -8.41 18.28 5.15
N GLY A 548 -7.82 19.33 5.77
CA GLY A 548 -7.86 19.53 7.22
C GLY A 548 -9.14 20.16 7.75
N ASP A 549 -9.87 20.93 6.92
CA ASP A 549 -11.02 21.75 7.34
C ASP A 549 -12.38 21.14 6.99
N MET A 550 -12.38 19.88 6.59
CA MET A 550 -13.61 19.21 6.19
C MET A 550 -14.59 19.02 7.35
N LYS A 551 -15.86 19.32 7.11
CA LYS A 551 -16.96 19.18 8.07
C LYS A 551 -17.94 18.11 7.62
N LYS A 552 -18.53 17.40 8.58
CA LYS A 552 -19.57 16.41 8.29
C LYS A 552 -20.73 17.04 7.53
N ALA A 553 -21.22 16.31 6.55
CA ALA A 553 -22.37 16.66 5.74
C ALA A 553 -23.31 15.45 5.59
N PRO A 554 -24.61 15.67 5.34
CA PRO A 554 -25.51 14.57 4.99
C PRO A 554 -25.02 13.85 3.74
N TYR A 555 -25.00 12.51 3.77
CA TYR A 555 -24.66 11.69 2.62
C TYR A 555 -25.91 10.98 2.13
N VAL A 556 -26.42 11.43 0.99
CA VAL A 556 -27.70 10.99 0.40
C VAL A 556 -27.48 10.23 -0.90
#